data_24fcc9172d8f9b2e57c1ab8b0e97c945
#
_entry.id   24fcc9172d8f9b2e57c1ab8b0e97c945
#
_cell.length_a   1.000
_cell.length_b   1.000
_cell.length_c   1.000
_cell.angle_alpha   90.00
_cell.angle_beta   90.00
_cell.angle_gamma   90.00
#
_symmetry.space_group_name_H-M   'P 1'
#
loop_
_entity.id
_entity.type
_entity.pdbx_description
1 polymer ?
#
loop_
_entity_poly.entity_id
_entity_poly.type
_entity_poly.pdbx_seq_one_letter_code
_entity_poly.pdbx_strand_id
1 'polypeptide(L)'
;LEKAKLEKAQSDVERLQPLIDNEVISEVRMKSVKADYQVALSSLQQAQAQAANMRINLDFTTIKAPVNGFMGRIPKSIGNVVKKTDSEPLTNLSNVNDIYVYFSMSESDYLYFERAKNDTLSKKNKVNDQVKLVLADGSIYEHGGKIDANSGQIDRSTGSITLRAKFNNPDTLLRSGNTGKILMEEIYQSAILVPQSATTFIQDKKFVFILDENNIAQRREIITKGRSGDNYIVDSKSLSPKDRIVVSGLDKLASGIKVKPLQRGQLTSSL
;
A
#
# COMPACT_ATOMS: atom_id res chain seq x y z
N LEU A 1 -30.53 32.69 33.89
CA LEU A 1 -30.77 34.14 34.06
C LEU A 1 -31.19 34.77 32.73
N GLU A 2 -30.38 34.62 31.65
CA GLU A 2 -30.64 35.28 30.34
C GLU A 2 -31.93 34.80 29.69
N LYS A 3 -32.29 33.52 29.83
CA LYS A 3 -33.57 32.99 29.35
C LYS A 3 -34.79 33.70 30.00
N ALA A 4 -34.71 33.97 31.31
CA ALA A 4 -35.77 34.68 32.03
C ALA A 4 -35.90 36.17 31.60
N LYS A 5 -34.75 36.81 31.27
CA LYS A 5 -34.77 38.18 30.72
C LYS A 5 -35.42 38.25 29.36
N LEU A 6 -35.12 37.26 28.50
CA LEU A 6 -35.75 37.16 27.17
C LEU A 6 -37.27 36.95 27.29
N GLU A 7 -37.70 36.04 28.17
CA GLU A 7 -39.12 35.75 28.40
C GLU A 7 -39.88 36.99 28.89
N LYS A 8 -39.26 37.77 29.82
CA LYS A 8 -39.80 39.06 30.26
C LYS A 8 -39.94 40.04 29.06
N ALA A 9 -38.87 40.24 28.30
CA ALA A 9 -38.88 41.16 27.17
C ALA A 9 -39.87 40.72 26.08
N GLN A 10 -40.06 39.43 25.86
CA GLN A 10 -41.05 38.89 24.99
C GLN A 10 -42.47 39.19 25.47
N SER A 11 -42.76 38.96 26.75
CA SER A 11 -44.08 39.29 27.36
C SER A 11 -44.37 40.78 27.28
N ASP A 12 -43.39 41.67 27.42
CA ASP A 12 -43.56 43.10 27.25
C ASP A 12 -43.94 43.48 25.81
N VAL A 13 -43.33 42.85 24.79
CA VAL A 13 -43.70 43.01 23.37
C VAL A 13 -45.13 42.53 23.12
N GLU A 14 -45.47 41.32 23.60
CA GLU A 14 -46.79 40.71 23.42
C GLU A 14 -47.90 41.54 24.05
N ARG A 15 -47.63 42.10 25.25
CA ARG A 15 -48.57 42.96 25.97
C ARG A 15 -48.83 44.29 25.24
N LEU A 16 -47.80 44.85 24.59
CA LEU A 16 -47.91 46.17 23.95
C LEU A 16 -48.39 46.06 22.50
N GLN A 17 -48.28 44.91 21.86
CA GLN A 17 -48.73 44.74 20.48
C GLN A 17 -50.20 45.12 20.24
N PRO A 18 -51.23 44.66 21.05
CA PRO A 18 -52.61 45.05 20.84
C PRO A 18 -52.90 46.54 21.15
N LEU A 19 -52.04 47.20 21.96
CA LEU A 19 -52.19 48.63 22.23
C LEU A 19 -51.74 49.51 21.06
N ILE A 20 -50.81 49.05 20.28
CA ILE A 20 -50.44 49.69 18.99
C ILE A 20 -51.56 49.50 17.95
N ASP A 21 -52.07 48.29 17.82
CA ASP A 21 -53.12 47.95 16.85
C ASP A 21 -54.38 48.78 17.07
N ASN A 22 -54.57 49.28 18.33
CA ASN A 22 -55.67 50.18 18.70
C ASN A 22 -55.24 51.68 18.80
N GLU A 23 -54.05 52.06 18.29
CA GLU A 23 -53.52 53.42 18.30
C GLU A 23 -53.37 54.09 19.70
N VAL A 24 -53.31 53.28 20.79
CA VAL A 24 -53.20 53.76 22.16
C VAL A 24 -51.77 54.17 22.52
N ILE A 25 -50.77 53.58 21.91
CA ILE A 25 -49.34 53.89 22.14
C ILE A 25 -48.63 54.23 20.83
N SER A 26 -47.54 55.01 20.95
CA SER A 26 -46.76 55.43 19.80
C SER A 26 -45.87 54.28 19.26
N GLU A 27 -45.67 54.27 17.94
CA GLU A 27 -44.73 53.32 17.26
C GLU A 27 -43.31 53.40 17.84
N VAL A 28 -42.87 54.61 18.30
CA VAL A 28 -41.56 54.80 18.90
C VAL A 28 -41.41 53.96 20.17
N ARG A 29 -42.49 53.89 21.01
CA ARG A 29 -42.49 53.07 22.23
C ARG A 29 -42.39 51.59 21.89
N MET A 30 -43.09 51.08 20.93
CA MET A 30 -42.99 49.69 20.46
C MET A 30 -41.59 49.38 19.91
N LYS A 31 -41.01 50.30 19.11
CA LYS A 31 -39.69 50.13 18.59
C LYS A 31 -38.62 49.98 19.71
N SER A 32 -38.78 50.75 20.81
CA SER A 32 -37.90 50.60 21.98
C SER A 32 -38.02 49.21 22.61
N VAL A 33 -39.27 48.72 22.86
CA VAL A 33 -39.47 47.40 23.48
C VAL A 33 -39.01 46.25 22.59
N LYS A 34 -39.20 46.35 21.26
CA LYS A 34 -38.63 45.41 20.30
C LYS A 34 -37.07 45.42 20.32
N ALA A 35 -36.48 46.60 20.50
CA ALA A 35 -35.02 46.70 20.67
C ALA A 35 -34.57 46.00 21.98
N ASP A 36 -35.26 46.20 23.10
CA ASP A 36 -34.98 45.52 24.37
C ASP A 36 -35.09 43.99 24.24
N TYR A 37 -36.10 43.49 23.52
CA TYR A 37 -36.23 42.08 23.20
C TYR A 37 -35.03 41.59 22.40
N GLN A 38 -34.61 42.33 21.37
CA GLN A 38 -33.44 41.94 20.53
C GLN A 38 -32.14 41.92 21.37
N VAL A 39 -31.97 42.84 22.28
CA VAL A 39 -30.84 42.87 23.24
C VAL A 39 -30.85 41.62 24.14
N ALA A 40 -32.03 41.29 24.69
CA ALA A 40 -32.18 40.12 25.56
C ALA A 40 -31.93 38.82 24.79
N LEU A 41 -32.38 38.71 23.51
CA LEU A 41 -32.13 37.58 22.60
C LEU A 41 -30.63 37.43 22.34
N SER A 42 -29.94 38.52 22.00
CA SER A 42 -28.50 38.53 21.74
C SER A 42 -27.70 38.12 23.01
N SER A 43 -28.13 38.58 24.18
CA SER A 43 -27.51 38.19 25.47
C SER A 43 -27.68 36.69 25.74
N LEU A 44 -28.84 36.12 25.44
CA LEU A 44 -29.07 34.67 25.56
C LEU A 44 -28.17 33.88 24.61
N GLN A 45 -28.07 34.30 23.36
CA GLN A 45 -27.20 33.66 22.36
C GLN A 45 -25.73 33.71 22.80
N GLN A 46 -25.28 34.84 23.33
CA GLN A 46 -23.93 34.99 23.86
C GLN A 46 -23.67 34.02 25.05
N ALA A 47 -24.59 33.95 26.00
CA ALA A 47 -24.48 33.04 27.15
C ALA A 47 -24.49 31.57 26.72
N GLN A 48 -25.30 31.21 25.71
CA GLN A 48 -25.31 29.86 25.13
C GLN A 48 -23.97 29.52 24.44
N ALA A 49 -23.40 30.46 23.67
CA ALA A 49 -22.09 30.28 23.04
C ALA A 49 -20.97 30.11 24.08
N GLN A 50 -21.00 30.88 25.18
CA GLN A 50 -20.05 30.71 26.26
C GLN A 50 -20.17 29.35 26.95
N ALA A 51 -21.39 28.89 27.20
CA ALA A 51 -21.65 27.57 27.79
C ALA A 51 -21.17 26.45 26.87
N ALA A 52 -21.40 26.56 25.55
CA ALA A 52 -20.90 25.62 24.56
C ALA A 52 -19.37 25.56 24.52
N ASN A 53 -18.70 26.71 24.58
CA ASN A 53 -17.24 26.76 24.64
C ASN A 53 -16.69 26.09 25.91
N MET A 54 -17.31 26.32 27.06
CA MET A 54 -16.92 25.66 28.34
C MET A 54 -17.13 24.15 28.27
N ARG A 55 -18.19 23.69 27.58
CA ARG A 55 -18.45 22.26 27.39
C ARG A 55 -17.37 21.62 26.49
N ILE A 56 -17.00 22.28 25.42
CA ILE A 56 -15.90 21.84 24.56
C ILE A 56 -14.58 21.73 25.34
N ASN A 57 -14.28 22.73 26.17
CA ASN A 57 -13.10 22.68 27.03
C ASN A 57 -13.14 21.52 28.03
N LEU A 58 -14.30 21.23 28.60
CA LEU A 58 -14.49 20.06 29.46
C LEU A 58 -14.31 18.75 28.71
N ASP A 59 -14.83 18.64 27.49
CA ASP A 59 -14.68 17.45 26.67
C ASP A 59 -13.19 17.16 26.34
N PHE A 60 -12.37 18.20 26.17
CA PHE A 60 -10.92 18.05 26.00
C PHE A 60 -10.18 17.53 27.24
N THR A 61 -10.78 17.57 28.44
CA THR A 61 -10.16 16.96 29.63
C THR A 61 -10.23 15.43 29.61
N THR A 62 -11.09 14.85 28.76
CA THR A 62 -11.21 13.39 28.57
C THR A 62 -10.66 13.02 27.21
N ILE A 63 -9.44 12.52 27.19
CA ILE A 63 -8.76 12.11 25.96
C ILE A 63 -9.24 10.71 25.57
N LYS A 64 -9.88 10.60 24.40
CA LYS A 64 -10.38 9.34 23.86
C LYS A 64 -9.55 8.93 22.64
N ALA A 65 -9.37 7.61 22.46
CA ALA A 65 -8.75 7.06 21.27
C ALA A 65 -9.65 7.30 20.03
N PRO A 66 -9.16 7.97 18.97
CA PRO A 66 -9.95 8.26 17.77
C PRO A 66 -10.13 7.03 16.87
N VAL A 67 -9.29 6.01 17.03
CA VAL A 67 -9.30 4.76 16.23
C VAL A 67 -9.01 3.56 17.14
N ASN A 68 -9.42 2.38 16.70
CA ASN A 68 -9.00 1.14 17.33
C ASN A 68 -7.56 0.82 16.94
N GLY A 69 -6.75 0.36 17.88
CA GLY A 69 -5.35 0.04 17.62
C GLY A 69 -4.53 -0.19 18.88
N PHE A 70 -3.22 -0.23 18.71
CA PHE A 70 -2.28 -0.37 19.81
C PHE A 70 -1.81 0.98 20.30
N MET A 71 -1.94 1.18 21.61
CA MET A 71 -1.43 2.36 22.27
C MET A 71 0.03 2.14 22.68
N GLY A 72 0.87 3.10 22.34
CA GLY A 72 2.28 3.11 22.74
C GLY A 72 2.45 3.46 24.21
N ARG A 73 3.71 3.61 24.65
CA ARG A 73 4.05 4.04 26.00
C ARG A 73 3.53 5.46 26.25
N ILE A 74 3.00 5.67 27.44
CA ILE A 74 2.69 7.01 27.97
C ILE A 74 3.89 7.48 28.80
N PRO A 75 4.70 8.45 28.33
CA PRO A 75 5.91 8.88 29.05
C PRO A 75 5.60 9.73 30.28
N LYS A 76 4.40 10.32 30.37
CA LYS A 76 4.00 11.21 31.47
C LYS A 76 3.31 10.43 32.60
N SER A 77 3.75 10.67 33.82
CA SER A 77 3.15 10.08 35.03
C SER A 77 1.95 10.87 35.51
N ILE A 78 1.12 10.22 36.33
CA ILE A 78 -0.01 10.87 37.00
C ILE A 78 0.52 12.07 37.84
N GLY A 79 -0.14 13.20 37.72
CA GLY A 79 0.28 14.46 38.35
C GLY A 79 1.05 15.40 37.41
N ASN A 80 1.51 14.94 36.25
CA ASN A 80 2.13 15.83 35.29
C ASN A 80 1.08 16.68 34.56
N VAL A 81 1.41 17.92 34.33
CA VAL A 81 0.55 18.82 33.54
C VAL A 81 0.77 18.54 32.06
N VAL A 82 -0.31 18.35 31.33
CA VAL A 82 -0.32 18.15 29.88
C VAL A 82 -0.94 19.36 29.20
N LYS A 83 -0.26 19.92 28.20
CA LYS A 83 -0.73 21.09 27.46
C LYS A 83 -0.75 20.79 25.97
N LYS A 84 -1.65 21.44 25.23
CA LYS A 84 -1.75 21.35 23.77
C LYS A 84 -0.46 21.79 23.06
N THR A 85 0.37 22.60 23.72
CA THR A 85 1.65 23.13 23.20
C THR A 85 2.86 22.25 23.52
N ASP A 86 2.65 21.11 24.18
CA ASP A 86 3.76 20.19 24.48
C ASP A 86 4.31 19.62 23.17
N SER A 87 5.63 19.61 23.04
CA SER A 87 6.33 19.11 21.85
C SER A 87 6.25 17.57 21.71
N GLU A 88 6.10 16.87 22.84
CA GLU A 88 5.96 15.42 22.85
C GLU A 88 4.49 15.02 22.94
N PRO A 89 4.04 14.07 22.09
CA PRO A 89 2.69 13.55 22.20
C PRO A 89 2.50 12.77 23.50
N LEU A 90 1.27 12.75 24.03
CA LEU A 90 0.93 11.98 25.22
C LEU A 90 1.18 10.48 25.00
N THR A 91 0.85 9.99 23.83
CA THR A 91 1.12 8.62 23.36
C THR A 91 0.93 8.55 21.85
N ASN A 92 1.46 7.51 21.22
CA ASN A 92 1.21 7.18 19.82
C ASN A 92 0.17 6.06 19.77
N LEU A 93 -0.85 6.24 18.94
CA LEU A 93 -1.85 5.22 18.66
C LEU A 93 -1.65 4.73 17.21
N SER A 94 -1.43 3.43 17.06
CA SER A 94 -1.21 2.80 15.75
C SER A 94 -2.38 1.89 15.40
N ASN A 95 -3.08 2.18 14.31
CA ASN A 95 -3.98 1.22 13.71
C ASN A 95 -3.14 0.23 12.88
N VAL A 96 -3.22 -1.04 13.23
CA VAL A 96 -2.41 -2.11 12.61
C VAL A 96 -3.23 -3.11 11.79
N ASN A 97 -4.52 -2.84 11.57
CA ASN A 97 -5.38 -3.73 10.77
C ASN A 97 -4.92 -3.77 9.32
N ASP A 98 -4.56 -2.60 8.78
CA ASP A 98 -3.99 -2.44 7.45
C ASP A 98 -2.55 -1.96 7.59
N ILE A 99 -1.63 -2.68 6.96
CA ILE A 99 -0.20 -2.32 6.93
C ILE A 99 0.18 -1.88 5.53
N TYR A 100 0.89 -0.77 5.46
CA TYR A 100 1.43 -0.24 4.23
C TYR A 100 2.93 -0.52 4.18
N VAL A 101 3.35 -1.23 3.14
CA VAL A 101 4.76 -1.52 2.88
C VAL A 101 5.23 -0.66 1.73
N TYR A 102 6.26 0.14 1.97
CA TYR A 102 6.90 0.98 0.98
C TYR A 102 8.16 0.29 0.48
N PHE A 103 8.31 0.18 -0.82
CA PHE A 103 9.48 -0.43 -1.44
C PHE A 103 9.88 0.33 -2.70
N SER A 104 11.16 0.31 -3.02
CA SER A 104 11.70 0.98 -4.20
C SER A 104 11.89 0.01 -5.35
N MET A 105 11.59 0.47 -6.55
CA MET A 105 11.78 -0.26 -7.81
C MET A 105 12.60 0.60 -8.75
N SER A 106 13.51 0.00 -9.53
CA SER A 106 14.27 0.75 -10.53
C SER A 106 13.36 1.30 -11.63
N GLU A 107 13.75 2.39 -12.27
CA GLU A 107 12.98 2.98 -13.38
C GLU A 107 12.75 1.97 -14.51
N SER A 108 13.76 1.16 -14.85
CA SER A 108 13.65 0.12 -15.89
C SER A 108 12.62 -0.94 -15.55
N ASP A 109 12.61 -1.42 -14.29
CA ASP A 109 11.66 -2.44 -13.84
C ASP A 109 10.24 -1.86 -13.73
N TYR A 110 10.12 -0.60 -13.29
CA TYR A 110 8.83 0.09 -13.25
C TYR A 110 8.22 0.28 -14.65
N LEU A 111 9.01 0.70 -15.63
CA LEU A 111 8.55 0.82 -17.02
C LEU A 111 8.13 -0.54 -17.59
N TYR A 112 8.87 -1.59 -17.27
CA TYR A 112 8.50 -2.95 -17.66
C TYR A 112 7.18 -3.37 -16.99
N PHE A 113 7.05 -3.15 -15.68
CA PHE A 113 5.84 -3.45 -14.88
C PHE A 113 4.60 -2.74 -15.46
N GLU A 114 4.69 -1.43 -15.70
CA GLU A 114 3.58 -0.65 -16.25
C GLU A 114 3.20 -1.08 -17.67
N ARG A 115 4.18 -1.39 -18.53
CA ARG A 115 3.92 -1.92 -19.87
C ARG A 115 3.26 -3.28 -19.82
N ALA A 116 3.74 -4.18 -18.96
CA ALA A 116 3.19 -5.52 -18.81
C ALA A 116 1.78 -5.52 -18.22
N LYS A 117 1.47 -4.56 -17.33
CA LYS A 117 0.14 -4.34 -16.75
C LYS A 117 -0.86 -3.85 -17.79
N ASN A 118 -0.44 -2.94 -18.67
CA ASN A 118 -1.29 -2.32 -19.69
C ASN A 118 -1.41 -3.14 -20.99
N ASP A 119 -0.57 -4.16 -21.17
CA ASP A 119 -0.58 -5.00 -22.36
C ASP A 119 -1.69 -6.07 -22.28
N THR A 120 -2.92 -5.63 -22.53
CA THR A 120 -4.11 -6.49 -22.60
C THR A 120 -4.12 -7.40 -23.85
N LEU A 121 -3.28 -7.13 -24.85
CA LEU A 121 -3.26 -7.84 -26.13
C LEU A 121 -2.30 -9.03 -26.15
N SER A 122 -1.22 -8.98 -25.38
CA SER A 122 -0.32 -10.14 -25.28
C SER A 122 -0.74 -11.00 -24.08
N LYS A 123 -1.46 -12.09 -24.38
CA LYS A 123 -1.81 -13.14 -23.40
C LYS A 123 -0.59 -13.82 -22.75
N LYS A 124 0.65 -13.39 -23.07
CA LYS A 124 1.88 -14.13 -22.75
C LYS A 124 2.44 -13.89 -21.35
N ASN A 125 2.33 -12.66 -20.84
CA ASN A 125 2.89 -12.32 -19.52
C ASN A 125 1.84 -11.55 -18.75
N LYS A 126 1.42 -12.05 -17.59
CA LYS A 126 0.59 -11.30 -16.65
C LYS A 126 1.45 -10.93 -15.46
N VAL A 127 1.71 -9.65 -15.30
CA VAL A 127 2.19 -9.10 -14.05
C VAL A 127 0.97 -8.66 -13.25
N ASN A 128 0.85 -9.20 -12.05
CA ASN A 128 -0.28 -8.91 -11.18
C ASN A 128 0.12 -7.81 -10.19
N ASP A 129 -0.83 -6.95 -9.81
CA ASP A 129 -0.66 -6.01 -8.70
C ASP A 129 -0.53 -6.71 -7.34
N GLN A 130 -0.77 -8.02 -7.29
CA GLN A 130 -0.62 -8.82 -6.08
C GLN A 130 0.85 -9.09 -5.79
N VAL A 131 1.21 -8.90 -4.55
CA VAL A 131 2.57 -9.09 -4.05
C VAL A 131 2.57 -9.94 -2.79
N LYS A 132 3.67 -10.65 -2.56
CA LYS A 132 3.91 -11.38 -1.32
C LYS A 132 4.97 -10.66 -0.51
N LEU A 133 4.84 -10.73 0.82
CA LEU A 133 5.81 -10.15 1.74
C LEU A 133 6.64 -11.27 2.36
N VAL A 134 7.96 -11.18 2.22
CA VAL A 134 8.91 -12.01 2.95
C VAL A 134 9.35 -11.24 4.19
N LEU A 135 9.12 -11.83 5.34
CA LEU A 135 9.45 -11.23 6.63
C LEU A 135 10.95 -11.27 6.90
N ALA A 136 11.38 -10.60 7.95
CA ALA A 136 12.79 -10.53 8.33
C ALA A 136 13.42 -11.89 8.70
N ASP A 137 12.60 -12.84 9.15
CA ASP A 137 12.98 -14.23 9.45
C ASP A 137 13.05 -15.14 8.19
N GLY A 138 12.72 -14.61 7.03
CA GLY A 138 12.69 -15.34 5.76
C GLY A 138 11.36 -16.06 5.47
N SER A 139 10.42 -16.05 6.39
CA SER A 139 9.08 -16.62 6.14
C SER A 139 8.27 -15.76 5.20
N ILE A 140 7.34 -16.38 4.46
CA ILE A 140 6.40 -15.65 3.61
C ILE A 140 5.14 -15.37 4.44
N TYR A 141 4.74 -14.10 4.46
CA TYR A 141 3.51 -13.68 5.10
C TYR A 141 2.29 -14.29 4.40
N GLU A 142 1.37 -14.88 5.15
CA GLU A 142 0.24 -15.66 4.61
C GLU A 142 -0.74 -14.81 3.79
N HIS A 143 -0.93 -13.55 4.19
CA HIS A 143 -1.86 -12.67 3.50
C HIS A 143 -1.15 -11.91 2.38
N GLY A 144 -1.64 -12.09 1.14
CA GLY A 144 -1.14 -11.35 -0.01
C GLY A 144 -1.45 -9.85 0.11
N GLY A 145 -0.55 -9.04 -0.42
CA GLY A 145 -0.74 -7.60 -0.54
C GLY A 145 -1.08 -7.19 -1.96
N LYS A 146 -1.52 -5.94 -2.11
CA LYS A 146 -1.80 -5.33 -3.40
C LYS A 146 -1.12 -3.98 -3.50
N ILE A 147 -0.47 -3.71 -4.63
CA ILE A 147 0.08 -2.39 -4.94
C ILE A 147 -1.08 -1.43 -5.18
N ASP A 148 -1.19 -0.39 -4.36
CA ASP A 148 -2.29 0.57 -4.37
C ASP A 148 -1.87 2.00 -4.73
N ALA A 149 -0.59 2.33 -4.60
CA ALA A 149 -0.06 3.66 -4.91
C ALA A 149 1.41 3.64 -5.31
N ASN A 150 1.83 4.70 -5.98
CA ASN A 150 3.23 5.01 -6.25
C ASN A 150 3.51 6.48 -5.90
N SER A 151 4.78 6.86 -5.79
CA SER A 151 5.20 8.23 -5.46
C SER A 151 4.88 9.26 -6.55
N GLY A 152 4.50 8.82 -7.76
CA GLY A 152 4.26 9.69 -8.91
C GLY A 152 5.51 10.35 -9.50
N GLN A 153 6.67 10.19 -8.87
CA GLN A 153 7.94 10.77 -9.32
C GLN A 153 9.07 9.77 -9.13
N ILE A 154 10.01 9.80 -10.07
CA ILE A 154 11.26 9.03 -9.99
C ILE A 154 12.27 9.89 -9.22
N ASP A 155 12.87 9.32 -8.19
CA ASP A 155 13.98 9.94 -7.49
C ASP A 155 15.21 9.94 -8.40
N ARG A 156 15.65 11.14 -8.80
CA ARG A 156 16.78 11.32 -9.72
C ARG A 156 18.12 10.89 -9.12
N SER A 157 18.24 10.87 -7.81
CA SER A 157 19.48 10.48 -7.13
C SER A 157 19.70 8.97 -7.14
N THR A 158 18.62 8.20 -7.07
CA THR A 158 18.66 6.73 -7.00
C THR A 158 18.17 6.06 -8.29
N GLY A 159 17.54 6.80 -9.22
CA GLY A 159 16.92 6.24 -10.42
C GLY A 159 15.78 5.26 -10.10
N SER A 160 15.08 5.48 -8.98
CA SER A 160 14.04 4.57 -8.50
C SER A 160 12.71 5.27 -8.22
N ILE A 161 11.64 4.52 -8.24
CA ILE A 161 10.30 4.95 -7.83
C ILE A 161 9.87 4.19 -6.59
N THR A 162 9.25 4.88 -5.64
CA THR A 162 8.68 4.24 -4.44
C THR A 162 7.24 3.81 -4.72
N LEU A 163 6.99 2.54 -4.48
CA LEU A 163 5.68 1.92 -4.56
C LEU A 163 5.16 1.62 -3.15
N ARG A 164 3.84 1.58 -3.01
CA ARG A 164 3.17 1.21 -1.78
C ARG A 164 2.31 -0.01 -2.02
N ALA A 165 2.45 -1.02 -1.18
CA ALA A 165 1.57 -2.17 -1.15
C ALA A 165 0.80 -2.22 0.18
N LYS A 166 -0.50 -2.47 0.09
CA LYS A 166 -1.38 -2.64 1.24
C LYS A 166 -1.53 -4.13 1.55
N PHE A 167 -1.33 -4.49 2.83
CA PHE A 167 -1.50 -5.83 3.37
C PHE A 167 -2.54 -5.81 4.50
N ASN A 168 -3.44 -6.77 4.52
CA ASN A 168 -4.32 -7.00 5.66
C ASN A 168 -3.53 -7.68 6.77
N ASN A 169 -3.78 -7.31 8.02
CA ASN A 169 -3.04 -7.81 9.18
C ASN A 169 -4.00 -8.27 10.30
N PRO A 170 -4.83 -9.28 10.05
CA PRO A 170 -5.83 -9.74 11.01
C PRO A 170 -5.20 -10.25 12.31
N ASP A 171 -4.06 -10.93 12.21
CA ASP A 171 -3.35 -11.51 13.35
C ASP A 171 -2.46 -10.50 14.09
N THR A 172 -2.47 -9.25 13.67
CA THR A 172 -1.66 -8.16 14.24
C THR A 172 -0.16 -8.47 14.37
N LEU A 173 0.34 -9.40 13.53
CA LEU A 173 1.73 -9.84 13.50
C LEU A 173 2.65 -8.71 13.03
N LEU A 174 2.22 -7.99 12.01
CA LEU A 174 3.00 -6.88 11.43
C LEU A 174 2.80 -5.61 12.25
N ARG A 175 3.91 -4.86 12.40
CA ARG A 175 3.91 -3.57 13.11
C ARG A 175 4.68 -2.53 12.32
N SER A 176 4.37 -1.27 12.57
CA SER A 176 5.16 -0.16 12.01
C SER A 176 6.63 -0.29 12.43
N GLY A 177 7.54 -0.15 11.46
CA GLY A 177 8.98 -0.33 11.67
C GLY A 177 9.52 -1.72 11.31
N ASN A 178 8.65 -2.71 11.01
CA ASN A 178 9.10 -3.98 10.46
C ASN A 178 9.74 -3.76 9.08
N THR A 179 10.73 -4.60 8.76
CA THR A 179 11.38 -4.65 7.44
C THR A 179 11.14 -6.00 6.78
N GLY A 180 11.18 -6.03 5.45
CA GLY A 180 10.96 -7.26 4.70
C GLY A 180 11.32 -7.08 3.23
N LYS A 181 11.01 -8.09 2.42
CA LYS A 181 11.21 -8.08 0.96
C LYS A 181 9.88 -8.30 0.27
N ILE A 182 9.62 -7.54 -0.78
CA ILE A 182 8.46 -7.75 -1.64
C ILE A 182 8.82 -8.73 -2.74
N LEU A 183 8.00 -9.77 -2.89
CA LEU A 183 8.04 -10.68 -4.02
C LEU A 183 6.90 -10.35 -4.98
N MET A 184 7.26 -10.06 -6.21
CA MET A 184 6.33 -9.88 -7.33
C MET A 184 6.42 -11.12 -8.21
N GLU A 185 5.28 -11.76 -8.46
CA GLU A 185 5.22 -12.95 -9.32
C GLU A 185 4.85 -12.54 -10.75
N GLU A 186 5.65 -12.98 -11.67
CA GLU A 186 5.37 -12.86 -13.10
C GLU A 186 5.01 -14.24 -13.67
N ILE A 187 3.87 -14.34 -14.34
CA ILE A 187 3.38 -15.58 -14.93
C ILE A 187 3.69 -15.58 -16.43
N TYR A 188 4.57 -16.47 -16.84
CA TYR A 188 4.86 -16.73 -18.24
C TYR A 188 4.03 -17.90 -18.75
N GLN A 189 3.11 -17.62 -19.66
CA GLN A 189 2.33 -18.69 -20.32
C GLN A 189 3.16 -19.35 -21.41
N SER A 190 3.14 -20.70 -21.44
CA SER A 190 3.86 -21.50 -22.46
C SER A 190 5.36 -21.25 -22.51
N ALA A 191 5.99 -21.02 -21.34
CA ALA A 191 7.42 -20.81 -21.24
C ALA A 191 8.21 -22.11 -21.47
N ILE A 192 9.35 -21.98 -22.14
CA ILE A 192 10.31 -23.08 -22.25
C ILE A 192 11.25 -22.98 -21.05
N LEU A 193 11.26 -24.04 -20.25
CA LEU A 193 12.14 -24.15 -19.08
C LEU A 193 13.38 -24.98 -19.45
N VAL A 194 14.56 -24.41 -19.21
CA VAL A 194 15.83 -25.05 -19.42
C VAL A 194 16.57 -25.15 -18.09
N PRO A 195 16.95 -26.36 -17.62
CA PRO A 195 17.73 -26.52 -16.42
C PRO A 195 19.03 -25.71 -16.48
N GLN A 196 19.40 -25.05 -15.39
CA GLN A 196 20.64 -24.28 -15.32
C GLN A 196 21.85 -25.18 -15.59
N SER A 197 21.81 -26.45 -15.15
CA SER A 197 22.81 -27.46 -15.43
C SER A 197 22.99 -27.79 -16.90
N ALA A 198 22.01 -27.48 -17.76
CA ALA A 198 22.07 -27.70 -19.21
C ALA A 198 22.62 -26.48 -19.96
N THR A 199 23.07 -25.45 -19.26
CA THR A 199 23.55 -24.21 -19.89
C THR A 199 25.04 -24.01 -19.66
N THR A 200 25.71 -23.48 -20.68
CA THR A 200 27.12 -23.08 -20.64
C THR A 200 27.22 -21.58 -20.80
N PHE A 201 28.15 -20.96 -20.10
CA PHE A 201 28.43 -19.52 -20.20
C PHE A 201 29.69 -19.32 -21.02
N ILE A 202 29.61 -18.49 -22.05
CA ILE A 202 30.76 -18.05 -22.82
C ILE A 202 30.67 -16.54 -22.91
N GLN A 203 31.61 -15.86 -22.27
CA GLN A 203 31.51 -14.42 -22.04
C GLN A 203 30.17 -14.10 -21.35
N ASP A 204 29.42 -13.12 -21.79
CA ASP A 204 28.12 -12.71 -21.19
C ASP A 204 26.91 -13.44 -21.77
N LYS A 205 27.13 -14.48 -22.63
CA LYS A 205 26.07 -15.17 -23.32
C LYS A 205 25.86 -16.58 -22.77
N LYS A 206 24.60 -17.01 -22.78
CA LYS A 206 24.17 -18.35 -22.37
C LYS A 206 23.94 -19.21 -23.60
N PHE A 207 24.47 -20.44 -23.57
CA PHE A 207 24.32 -21.40 -24.63
C PHE A 207 23.80 -22.72 -24.11
N VAL A 208 23.10 -23.44 -24.98
CA VAL A 208 22.73 -24.84 -24.79
C VAL A 208 23.24 -25.67 -25.95
N PHE A 209 23.47 -26.97 -25.73
CA PHE A 209 23.73 -27.91 -26.80
C PHE A 209 22.43 -28.61 -27.19
N ILE A 210 22.07 -28.51 -28.46
CA ILE A 210 20.90 -29.15 -29.06
C ILE A 210 21.39 -30.30 -29.90
N LEU A 211 20.69 -31.43 -29.86
CA LEU A 211 20.98 -32.59 -30.70
C LEU A 211 20.05 -32.57 -31.93
N ASP A 212 20.67 -32.68 -33.10
CA ASP A 212 19.93 -32.90 -34.32
C ASP A 212 19.44 -34.36 -34.45
N GLU A 213 18.79 -34.69 -35.58
CA GLU A 213 18.30 -36.05 -35.84
C GLU A 213 19.42 -37.08 -35.91
N ASN A 214 20.64 -36.68 -36.30
CA ASN A 214 21.83 -37.52 -36.40
C ASN A 214 22.63 -37.60 -35.09
N ASN A 215 22.11 -37.03 -34.01
CA ASN A 215 22.77 -36.89 -32.69
C ASN A 215 24.07 -36.09 -32.75
N ILE A 216 24.14 -35.08 -33.61
CA ILE A 216 25.27 -34.14 -33.64
C ILE A 216 24.90 -32.97 -32.71
N ALA A 217 25.81 -32.65 -31.80
CA ALA A 217 25.62 -31.55 -30.87
C ALA A 217 25.89 -30.20 -31.55
N GLN A 218 24.93 -29.31 -31.50
CA GLN A 218 25.04 -27.94 -32.01
C GLN A 218 24.87 -26.97 -30.88
N ARG A 219 25.80 -26.03 -30.74
CA ARG A 219 25.70 -24.97 -29.75
C ARG A 219 24.77 -23.87 -30.23
N ARG A 220 23.77 -23.53 -29.40
CA ARG A 220 22.79 -22.48 -29.71
C ARG A 220 22.74 -21.46 -28.57
N GLU A 221 22.81 -20.19 -28.93
CA GLU A 221 22.61 -19.11 -27.98
C GLU A 221 21.13 -19.05 -27.51
N ILE A 222 20.92 -18.84 -26.20
CA ILE A 222 19.58 -18.70 -25.64
C ILE A 222 19.43 -17.35 -24.98
N ILE A 223 18.27 -16.73 -25.20
CA ILE A 223 17.87 -15.49 -24.54
C ILE A 223 16.97 -15.88 -23.36
N THR A 224 17.42 -15.56 -22.15
CA THR A 224 16.66 -15.86 -20.94
C THR A 224 15.88 -14.64 -20.50
N LYS A 225 14.60 -14.85 -20.13
CA LYS A 225 13.71 -13.80 -19.59
C LYS A 225 13.70 -13.75 -18.07
N GLY A 226 14.06 -14.84 -17.41
CA GLY A 226 14.05 -14.95 -15.94
C GLY A 226 14.46 -16.32 -15.48
N ARG A 227 14.16 -16.60 -14.21
CA ARG A 227 14.39 -17.90 -13.55
C ARG A 227 13.11 -18.39 -12.91
N SER A 228 12.93 -19.70 -12.90
CA SER A 228 11.88 -20.39 -12.14
C SER A 228 12.53 -21.58 -11.43
N GLY A 229 12.81 -21.43 -10.14
CA GLY A 229 13.61 -22.38 -9.37
C GLY A 229 15.01 -22.57 -10.04
N ASP A 230 15.37 -23.83 -10.30
CA ASP A 230 16.64 -24.21 -10.93
C ASP A 230 16.62 -24.15 -12.47
N ASN A 231 15.58 -23.55 -13.05
CA ASN A 231 15.44 -23.46 -14.49
C ASN A 231 15.49 -22.02 -14.98
N TYR A 232 16.06 -21.81 -16.16
CA TYR A 232 15.91 -20.57 -16.91
C TYR A 232 14.61 -20.58 -17.71
N ILE A 233 13.93 -19.46 -17.74
CA ILE A 233 12.81 -19.18 -18.64
C ILE A 233 13.40 -18.66 -19.94
N VAL A 234 13.26 -19.44 -21.03
CA VAL A 234 13.88 -19.14 -22.31
C VAL A 234 12.83 -18.64 -23.29
N ASP A 235 13.21 -17.67 -24.13
CA ASP A 235 12.34 -17.15 -25.18
C ASP A 235 12.09 -18.24 -26.24
N SER A 236 10.83 -18.42 -26.62
CA SER A 236 10.39 -19.36 -27.67
C SER A 236 10.99 -19.09 -29.04
N LYS A 237 11.61 -17.92 -29.26
CA LYS A 237 12.40 -17.61 -30.46
C LYS A 237 13.76 -18.31 -30.47
N SER A 238 14.32 -18.60 -29.27
CA SER A 238 15.65 -19.23 -29.14
C SER A 238 15.58 -20.76 -29.19
N LEU A 239 14.49 -21.35 -28.66
CA LEU A 239 14.30 -22.79 -28.57
C LEU A 239 12.87 -23.18 -28.94
N SER A 240 12.73 -24.40 -29.49
CA SER A 240 11.44 -25.05 -29.71
C SER A 240 11.16 -26.07 -28.60
N PRO A 241 9.91 -26.32 -28.22
CA PRO A 241 9.56 -27.40 -27.27
C PRO A 241 9.96 -28.82 -27.75
N LYS A 242 10.27 -28.97 -29.06
CA LYS A 242 10.70 -30.23 -29.66
C LYS A 242 12.22 -30.40 -29.65
N ASP A 243 12.99 -29.36 -29.34
CA ASP A 243 14.45 -29.42 -29.34
C ASP A 243 14.95 -30.35 -28.21
N ARG A 244 15.84 -31.26 -28.56
CA ARG A 244 16.51 -32.16 -27.60
C ARG A 244 17.75 -31.45 -27.06
N ILE A 245 17.78 -31.13 -25.79
CA ILE A 245 18.93 -30.48 -25.13
C ILE A 245 19.76 -31.47 -24.34
N VAL A 246 21.07 -31.25 -24.30
CA VAL A 246 22.00 -32.02 -23.46
C VAL A 246 22.01 -31.42 -22.06
N VAL A 247 21.76 -32.26 -21.04
CA VAL A 247 21.64 -31.83 -19.65
C VAL A 247 22.89 -32.13 -18.81
N SER A 248 23.74 -33.08 -19.26
CA SER A 248 24.96 -33.48 -18.56
C SER A 248 26.10 -33.79 -19.53
N GLY A 249 27.33 -33.69 -19.08
CA GLY A 249 28.54 -33.94 -19.87
C GLY A 249 28.93 -32.77 -20.78
N LEU A 250 28.48 -31.58 -20.49
CA LEU A 250 28.67 -30.36 -21.30
C LEU A 250 30.16 -29.99 -21.46
N ASP A 251 31.00 -30.27 -20.48
CA ASP A 251 32.42 -29.92 -20.46
C ASP A 251 33.23 -30.64 -21.57
N LYS A 252 32.69 -31.75 -22.06
CA LYS A 252 33.33 -32.57 -23.13
C LYS A 252 32.75 -32.32 -24.50
N LEU A 253 31.77 -31.39 -24.60
CA LEU A 253 31.07 -31.13 -25.86
C LEU A 253 31.67 -29.93 -26.59
N ALA A 254 31.86 -30.13 -27.91
CA ALA A 254 32.05 -29.04 -28.83
C ALA A 254 31.00 -29.11 -29.95
N SER A 255 30.75 -27.98 -30.61
CA SER A 255 29.80 -27.93 -31.73
C SER A 255 30.29 -28.82 -32.86
N GLY A 256 29.40 -29.65 -33.43
CA GLY A 256 29.70 -30.57 -34.52
C GLY A 256 30.09 -31.99 -34.08
N ILE A 257 30.19 -32.26 -32.78
CA ILE A 257 30.53 -33.61 -32.30
C ILE A 257 29.30 -34.51 -32.30
N LYS A 258 29.45 -35.71 -32.81
CA LYS A 258 28.43 -36.77 -32.72
C LYS A 258 28.47 -37.42 -31.37
N VAL A 259 27.35 -37.50 -30.69
CA VAL A 259 27.21 -38.04 -29.33
C VAL A 259 26.27 -39.24 -29.28
N LYS A 260 26.45 -40.11 -28.29
CA LYS A 260 25.50 -41.19 -28.02
C LYS A 260 24.61 -40.72 -26.81
N PRO A 261 23.37 -40.31 -27.09
CA PRO A 261 22.49 -39.81 -26.01
C PRO A 261 22.07 -40.94 -25.09
N LEU A 262 22.19 -40.72 -23.78
CA LEU A 262 21.58 -41.56 -22.75
C LEU A 262 20.30 -40.88 -22.29
N GLN A 263 19.22 -41.64 -22.13
CA GLN A 263 17.97 -41.06 -21.61
C GLN A 263 18.08 -40.83 -20.08
N ARG A 264 17.42 -39.78 -19.61
CA ARG A 264 17.50 -39.30 -18.19
C ARG A 264 17.14 -40.35 -17.12
N GLY A 265 16.69 -41.54 -17.48
CA GLY A 265 16.38 -42.61 -16.52
C GLY A 265 17.51 -43.67 -16.39
N GLN A 266 18.57 -43.61 -17.21
CA GLN A 266 19.61 -44.64 -17.24
C GLN A 266 20.87 -44.28 -16.44
N LEU A 267 20.93 -43.10 -15.82
CA LEU A 267 22.08 -42.62 -15.05
C LEU A 267 22.12 -43.13 -13.59
N THR A 268 21.10 -43.84 -13.11
CA THR A 268 21.02 -44.31 -11.72
C THR A 268 21.47 -45.77 -11.52
N SER A 269 21.96 -46.44 -12.52
CA SER A 269 22.33 -47.88 -12.43
C SER A 269 23.83 -48.20 -12.63
N SER A 270 24.71 -47.19 -12.51
CA SER A 270 26.16 -47.44 -12.58
C SER A 270 26.92 -46.54 -11.57
N LEU A 271 26.77 -46.89 -10.29
CA LEU A 271 27.73 -46.60 -9.21
C LEU A 271 27.83 -47.84 -8.34
#